data_b0f746d6d1ca39ec9ad15f9d0eaf510c
#
_entry.id   b0f746d6d1ca39ec9ad15f9d0eaf510c
#
_cell.length_a   1.000
_cell.length_b   1.000
_cell.length_c   1.000
_cell.angle_alpha   90.00
_cell.angle_beta   90.00
_cell.angle_gamma   90.00
#
_symmetry.space_group_name_H-M   'P 1'
#
loop_
_entity.id
_entity.type
_entity.pdbx_description
1 polymer ?
#
loop_
_entity_poly.entity_id
_entity_poly.type
_entity_poly.pdbx_seq_one_letter_code
_entity_poly.pdbx_strand_id
1 'polypeptide(L)'
;HGFAVVEGLRQMGMLGDVVSAIGLSLGELTAHAFAGTYSFEDGLKIVRERGRLMQLACDASKGAMASFIGGSQEIVEGYCKEFDIDMSNLNCPGQIVVSGEADKVAAAVAAAKERKEFKIVVPLKVAGAYHSRLMKPARDEFEKFIADIKFSTPKVKVFTNVSGAEVSDPDEIKKSLVAQITSTVRWTDCMRAAAALGTEQFYECGPGAILGGMAKRIDKALNVKS
;
A
#
# COMPACT_ATOMS: atom_id res chain seq x y z
N HIS A 1 12.23 -4.88 -9.50
CA HIS A 1 11.46 -5.03 -10.74
C HIS A 1 10.91 -3.68 -11.21
N GLY A 2 10.04 -3.00 -10.43
CA GLY A 2 9.43 -1.72 -10.82
C GLY A 2 10.45 -0.65 -11.22
N PHE A 3 11.56 -0.53 -10.49
CA PHE A 3 12.63 0.40 -10.84
C PHE A 3 13.25 0.10 -12.22
N ALA A 4 13.46 -1.18 -12.55
CA ALA A 4 13.97 -1.58 -13.87
C ALA A 4 12.99 -1.26 -15.00
N VAL A 5 11.67 -1.41 -14.76
CA VAL A 5 10.64 -1.01 -15.73
C VAL A 5 10.66 0.50 -15.98
N VAL A 6 10.73 1.30 -14.92
CA VAL A 6 10.84 2.77 -15.04
C VAL A 6 12.07 3.17 -15.84
N GLU A 7 13.22 2.56 -15.58
CA GLU A 7 14.44 2.86 -16.30
C GLU A 7 14.34 2.46 -17.78
N GLY A 8 13.71 1.32 -18.08
CA GLY A 8 13.41 0.92 -19.46
C GLY A 8 12.53 1.92 -20.17
N LEU A 9 11.45 2.38 -19.53
CA LEU A 9 10.56 3.42 -20.12
C LEU A 9 11.32 4.73 -20.37
N ARG A 10 12.22 5.11 -19.47
CA ARG A 10 13.07 6.30 -19.64
C ARG A 10 14.00 6.16 -20.85
N GLN A 11 14.69 5.02 -20.99
CA GLN A 11 15.60 4.76 -22.11
C GLN A 11 14.88 4.71 -23.46
N MET A 12 13.63 4.26 -23.47
CA MET A 12 12.78 4.26 -24.67
C MET A 12 12.18 5.64 -25.00
N GLY A 13 12.42 6.67 -24.17
CA GLY A 13 11.81 7.99 -24.34
C GLY A 13 10.29 8.03 -24.11
N MET A 14 9.75 7.04 -23.41
CA MET A 14 8.30 6.93 -23.15
C MET A 14 7.85 7.72 -21.91
N LEU A 15 8.77 8.11 -21.05
CA LEU A 15 8.49 8.98 -19.90
C LEU A 15 8.71 10.44 -20.33
N GLY A 16 7.64 11.23 -20.31
CA GLY A 16 7.72 12.69 -20.38
C GLY A 16 8.13 13.29 -19.01
N ASP A 17 7.65 14.49 -18.74
CA ASP A 17 7.87 15.12 -17.43
C ASP A 17 7.05 14.38 -16.35
N VAL A 18 7.75 13.62 -15.52
CA VAL A 18 7.13 12.89 -14.43
C VAL A 18 6.82 13.85 -13.28
N VAL A 19 5.54 14.05 -12.98
CA VAL A 19 5.08 14.97 -11.92
C VAL A 19 4.93 14.30 -10.57
N SER A 20 4.65 12.98 -10.57
CA SER A 20 4.47 12.22 -9.32
C SER A 20 4.86 10.75 -9.45
N ALA A 21 5.17 10.14 -8.32
CA ALA A 21 5.34 8.71 -8.16
C ALA A 21 4.47 8.24 -6.98
N ILE A 22 3.70 7.19 -7.19
CA ILE A 22 2.86 6.58 -6.15
C ILE A 22 3.10 5.07 -6.13
N GLY A 23 2.86 4.45 -4.99
CA GLY A 23 3.02 3.02 -4.87
C GLY A 23 2.17 2.44 -3.74
N LEU A 24 1.62 1.25 -3.95
CA LEU A 24 0.85 0.53 -2.96
C LEU A 24 1.80 -0.28 -2.07
N SER A 25 1.83 -0.01 -0.78
CA SER A 25 2.63 -0.71 0.23
C SER A 25 4.12 -0.79 -0.14
N LEU A 26 4.60 -1.94 -0.63
CA LEU A 26 5.98 -2.09 -1.14
C LEU A 26 6.30 -1.06 -2.25
N GLY A 27 5.32 -0.75 -3.08
CA GLY A 27 5.47 0.22 -4.17
C GLY A 27 5.79 1.63 -3.70
N GLU A 28 5.33 2.06 -2.52
CA GLU A 28 5.68 3.37 -1.94
C GLU A 28 7.19 3.50 -1.72
N LEU A 29 7.85 2.44 -1.27
CA LEU A 29 9.31 2.41 -1.15
C LEU A 29 10.01 2.56 -2.52
N THR A 30 9.47 1.91 -3.55
CA THR A 30 9.97 2.06 -4.92
C THR A 30 9.76 3.49 -5.45
N ALA A 31 8.59 4.09 -5.17
CA ALA A 31 8.28 5.46 -5.55
C ALA A 31 9.25 6.47 -4.91
N HIS A 32 9.56 6.30 -3.63
CA HIS A 32 10.55 7.13 -2.93
C HIS A 32 11.97 6.97 -3.50
N ALA A 33 12.40 5.74 -3.82
CA ALA A 33 13.69 5.51 -4.49
C ALA A 33 13.74 6.20 -5.86
N PHE A 34 12.67 6.07 -6.66
CA PHE A 34 12.54 6.75 -7.95
C PHE A 34 12.58 8.28 -7.81
N ALA A 35 11.89 8.81 -6.82
CA ALA A 35 11.86 10.24 -6.53
C ALA A 35 13.18 10.79 -5.97
N GLY A 36 14.16 9.93 -5.69
CA GLY A 36 15.47 10.32 -5.16
C GLY A 36 15.44 10.68 -3.67
N THR A 37 14.44 10.21 -2.94
CA THR A 37 14.36 10.35 -1.47
C THR A 37 15.55 9.67 -0.78
N TYR A 38 16.01 8.57 -1.33
CA TYR A 38 17.22 7.83 -0.95
C TYR A 38 17.85 7.18 -2.18
N SER A 39 19.07 6.68 -2.04
CA SER A 39 19.76 5.98 -3.13
C SER A 39 19.06 4.67 -3.50
N PHE A 40 19.30 4.17 -4.71
CA PHE A 40 18.79 2.86 -5.12
C PHE A 40 19.31 1.74 -4.20
N GLU A 41 20.58 1.81 -3.81
CA GLU A 41 21.24 0.86 -2.90
C GLU A 41 20.59 0.86 -1.52
N ASP A 42 20.29 2.04 -0.98
CA ASP A 42 19.56 2.14 0.30
C ASP A 42 18.12 1.67 0.17
N GLY A 43 17.47 1.96 -0.96
CA GLY A 43 16.16 1.43 -1.28
C GLY A 43 16.13 -0.10 -1.26
N LEU A 44 17.15 -0.77 -1.82
CA LEU A 44 17.27 -2.23 -1.77
C LEU A 44 17.43 -2.76 -0.33
N LYS A 45 18.25 -2.06 0.50
CA LYS A 45 18.40 -2.42 1.93
C LYS A 45 17.08 -2.27 2.68
N ILE A 46 16.37 -1.15 2.45
CA ILE A 46 15.06 -0.84 3.07
C ILE A 46 14.04 -1.92 2.72
N VAL A 47 13.88 -2.25 1.45
CA VAL A 47 12.90 -3.26 0.99
C VAL A 47 13.23 -4.64 1.55
N ARG A 48 14.52 -5.04 1.54
CA ARG A 48 14.98 -6.32 2.06
C ARG A 48 14.69 -6.43 3.56
N GLU A 49 15.06 -5.42 4.33
CA GLU A 49 14.89 -5.44 5.78
C GLU A 49 13.41 -5.38 6.18
N ARG A 50 12.63 -4.52 5.53
CA ARG A 50 11.17 -4.49 5.72
C ARG A 50 10.54 -5.87 5.48
N GLY A 51 10.89 -6.52 4.37
CA GLY A 51 10.38 -7.85 4.04
C GLY A 51 10.76 -8.90 5.09
N ARG A 52 12.03 -8.90 5.54
CA ARG A 52 12.52 -9.80 6.58
C ARG A 52 11.78 -9.60 7.91
N LEU A 53 11.61 -8.36 8.35
CA LEU A 53 10.95 -8.05 9.61
C LEU A 53 9.45 -8.38 9.57
N MET A 54 8.77 -8.07 8.46
CA MET A 54 7.36 -8.43 8.29
C MET A 54 7.17 -9.95 8.24
N GLN A 55 8.10 -10.71 7.64
CA GLN A 55 8.06 -12.18 7.66
C GLN A 55 8.20 -12.70 9.10
N LEU A 56 9.15 -12.19 9.89
CA LEU A 56 9.30 -12.59 11.29
C LEU A 56 8.02 -12.32 12.11
N ALA A 57 7.35 -11.20 11.86
CA ALA A 57 6.08 -10.91 12.52
C ALA A 57 4.96 -11.87 12.09
N CYS A 58 4.94 -12.29 10.82
CA CYS A 58 4.03 -13.32 10.33
C CYS A 58 4.30 -14.67 11.00
N ASP A 59 5.57 -15.08 11.13
CA ASP A 59 5.96 -16.36 11.73
C ASP A 59 5.65 -16.40 13.24
N ALA A 60 5.67 -15.24 13.90
CA ALA A 60 5.38 -15.09 15.32
C ALA A 60 3.88 -15.00 15.64
N SER A 61 3.01 -14.85 14.63
CA SER A 61 1.57 -14.66 14.82
C SER A 61 0.74 -15.50 13.84
N LYS A 62 -0.47 -15.89 14.24
CA LYS A 62 -1.44 -16.53 13.34
C LYS A 62 -2.33 -15.45 12.73
N GLY A 63 -1.80 -14.72 11.75
CA GLY A 63 -2.53 -13.66 11.06
C GLY A 63 -3.19 -14.11 9.76
N ALA A 64 -4.26 -13.41 9.37
CA ALA A 64 -4.92 -13.59 8.09
C ALA A 64 -5.40 -12.26 7.51
N MET A 65 -5.77 -12.28 6.23
CA MET A 65 -6.39 -11.15 5.53
C MET A 65 -7.57 -11.63 4.67
N ALA A 66 -8.55 -10.74 4.49
CA ALA A 66 -9.68 -10.99 3.59
C ALA A 66 -10.06 -9.72 2.83
N SER A 67 -10.47 -9.87 1.57
CA SER A 67 -10.99 -8.79 0.75
C SER A 67 -12.52 -8.80 0.80
N PHE A 68 -13.10 -7.65 1.16
CA PHE A 68 -14.54 -7.39 1.18
C PHE A 68 -14.89 -6.54 -0.04
N ILE A 69 -15.74 -7.06 -0.91
CA ILE A 69 -16.07 -6.45 -2.19
C ILE A 69 -17.57 -6.13 -2.27
N GLY A 70 -17.90 -4.88 -2.56
CA GLY A 70 -19.26 -4.40 -2.82
C GLY A 70 -19.95 -3.72 -1.64
N GLY A 71 -19.34 -3.67 -0.45
CA GLY A 71 -19.82 -2.90 0.70
C GLY A 71 -19.22 -1.51 0.79
N SER A 72 -19.81 -0.65 1.63
CA SER A 72 -19.24 0.66 1.96
C SER A 72 -18.14 0.55 3.02
N GLN A 73 -17.37 1.60 3.18
CA GLN A 73 -16.31 1.66 4.19
C GLN A 73 -16.88 1.57 5.61
N GLU A 74 -18.02 2.23 5.86
CA GLU A 74 -18.69 2.26 7.17
C GLU A 74 -19.14 0.85 7.60
N ILE A 75 -19.63 0.03 6.64
CA ILE A 75 -19.99 -1.36 6.93
C ILE A 75 -18.73 -2.14 7.34
N VAL A 76 -17.61 -2.01 6.60
CA VAL A 76 -16.36 -2.70 6.93
C VAL A 76 -15.79 -2.23 8.28
N GLU A 77 -15.89 -0.94 8.60
CA GLU A 77 -15.50 -0.40 9.90
C GLU A 77 -16.35 -1.02 11.04
N GLY A 78 -17.62 -1.27 10.79
CA GLY A 78 -18.51 -2.02 11.70
C GLY A 78 -17.96 -3.42 11.98
N TYR A 79 -17.59 -4.16 10.94
CA TYR A 79 -16.95 -5.49 11.07
C TYR A 79 -15.62 -5.41 11.80
N CYS A 80 -14.79 -4.42 11.52
CA CYS A 80 -13.51 -4.24 12.21
C CYS A 80 -13.71 -4.07 13.72
N LYS A 81 -14.71 -3.32 14.14
CA LYS A 81 -15.05 -3.12 15.56
C LYS A 81 -15.64 -4.38 16.19
N GLU A 82 -16.59 -5.03 15.51
CA GLU A 82 -17.30 -6.21 16.01
C GLU A 82 -16.35 -7.41 16.21
N PHE A 83 -15.45 -7.64 15.25
CA PHE A 83 -14.55 -8.79 15.25
C PHE A 83 -13.14 -8.47 15.73
N ASP A 84 -12.86 -7.25 16.18
CA ASP A 84 -11.55 -6.80 16.66
C ASP A 84 -10.43 -7.08 15.64
N ILE A 85 -10.64 -6.67 14.39
CA ILE A 85 -9.70 -6.75 13.27
C ILE A 85 -9.42 -5.37 12.69
N ASP A 86 -8.37 -5.24 11.89
CA ASP A 86 -7.92 -3.98 11.34
C ASP A 86 -8.29 -3.84 9.86
N MET A 87 -8.62 -2.62 9.42
CA MET A 87 -8.76 -2.30 8.01
C MET A 87 -7.36 -2.06 7.42
N SER A 88 -6.91 -2.94 6.52
CA SER A 88 -5.54 -2.92 6.00
C SER A 88 -5.38 -2.15 4.69
N ASN A 89 -6.37 -2.18 3.80
CA ASN A 89 -6.28 -1.47 2.52
C ASN A 89 -7.63 -0.89 2.08
N LEU A 90 -7.59 0.35 1.66
CA LEU A 90 -8.63 1.03 0.88
C LEU A 90 -8.20 1.03 -0.60
N ASN A 91 -8.44 -0.10 -1.30
CA ASN A 91 -7.89 -0.32 -2.64
C ASN A 91 -8.60 0.49 -3.73
N CYS A 92 -9.92 0.46 -3.75
CA CYS A 92 -10.76 1.26 -4.63
C CYS A 92 -12.19 1.26 -4.08
N PRO A 93 -13.11 2.12 -4.57
CA PRO A 93 -14.50 2.10 -4.16
C PRO A 93 -15.10 0.70 -4.19
N GLY A 94 -15.63 0.25 -3.04
CA GLY A 94 -16.19 -1.07 -2.85
C GLY A 94 -15.16 -2.22 -2.88
N GLN A 95 -13.88 -1.98 -2.63
CA GLN A 95 -12.89 -3.03 -2.38
C GLN A 95 -11.97 -2.64 -1.23
N ILE A 96 -12.22 -3.25 -0.08
CA ILE A 96 -11.52 -3.02 1.17
C ILE A 96 -10.93 -4.33 1.65
N VAL A 97 -9.71 -4.30 2.17
CA VAL A 97 -9.06 -5.47 2.77
C VAL A 97 -9.00 -5.27 4.27
N VAL A 98 -9.30 -6.33 5.00
CA VAL A 98 -9.14 -6.41 6.45
C VAL A 98 -8.05 -7.40 6.81
N SER A 99 -7.44 -7.23 7.98
CA SER A 99 -6.38 -8.08 8.50
C SER A 99 -6.45 -8.19 10.03
N GLY A 100 -5.96 -9.27 10.58
CA GLY A 100 -5.98 -9.51 12.02
C GLY A 100 -5.67 -10.96 12.36
N GLU A 101 -6.00 -11.37 13.58
CA GLU A 101 -5.90 -12.76 14.00
C GLU A 101 -6.76 -13.66 13.13
N ALA A 102 -6.22 -14.83 12.75
CA ALA A 102 -6.82 -15.68 11.72
C ALA A 102 -8.24 -16.17 12.06
N ASP A 103 -8.50 -16.47 13.31
CA ASP A 103 -9.81 -16.88 13.81
C ASP A 103 -10.84 -15.73 13.77
N LYS A 104 -10.43 -14.52 14.13
CA LYS A 104 -11.26 -13.31 14.08
C LYS A 104 -11.59 -12.93 12.64
N VAL A 105 -10.60 -12.97 11.74
CA VAL A 105 -10.83 -12.73 10.30
C VAL A 105 -11.75 -13.80 9.73
N ALA A 106 -11.59 -15.08 10.09
CA ALA A 106 -12.48 -16.16 9.65
C ALA A 106 -13.93 -15.95 10.14
N ALA A 107 -14.12 -15.54 11.40
CA ALA A 107 -15.42 -15.20 11.94
C ALA A 107 -16.09 -14.03 11.19
N ALA A 108 -15.33 -12.96 10.91
CA ALA A 108 -15.80 -11.82 10.13
C ALA A 108 -16.22 -12.23 8.70
N VAL A 109 -15.44 -13.08 8.05
CA VAL A 109 -15.75 -13.63 6.72
C VAL A 109 -17.04 -14.47 6.75
N ALA A 110 -17.23 -15.31 7.76
CA ALA A 110 -18.44 -16.12 7.92
C ALA A 110 -19.67 -15.24 8.11
N ALA A 111 -19.62 -14.27 9.03
CA ALA A 111 -20.70 -13.32 9.28
C ALA A 111 -21.04 -12.50 8.02
N ALA A 112 -20.03 -12.03 7.28
CA ALA A 112 -20.23 -11.26 6.07
C ALA A 112 -20.95 -12.06 4.96
N LYS A 113 -20.66 -13.36 4.84
CA LYS A 113 -21.35 -14.25 3.89
C LYS A 113 -22.81 -14.53 4.32
N GLU A 114 -23.06 -14.67 5.61
CA GLU A 114 -24.39 -14.89 6.16
C GLU A 114 -25.27 -13.64 5.99
N ARG A 115 -24.77 -12.47 6.35
CA ARG A 115 -25.50 -11.18 6.29
C ARG A 115 -25.72 -10.67 4.88
N LYS A 116 -24.96 -11.17 3.89
CA LYS A 116 -25.06 -10.81 2.45
C LYS A 116 -24.88 -9.31 2.17
N GLU A 117 -24.11 -8.62 3.00
CA GLU A 117 -23.85 -7.17 2.88
C GLU A 117 -22.78 -6.84 1.82
N PHE A 118 -22.08 -7.87 1.33
CA PHE A 118 -21.02 -7.76 0.32
C PHE A 118 -21.35 -8.63 -0.89
N LYS A 119 -20.92 -8.19 -2.07
CA LYS A 119 -21.04 -9.00 -3.29
C LYS A 119 -20.17 -10.26 -3.21
N ILE A 120 -18.94 -10.08 -2.74
CA ILE A 120 -17.95 -11.16 -2.61
C ILE A 120 -17.09 -10.89 -1.39
N VAL A 121 -16.77 -11.95 -0.62
CA VAL A 121 -15.78 -11.91 0.46
C VAL A 121 -14.77 -13.04 0.23
N VAL A 122 -13.51 -12.67 0.06
CA VAL A 122 -12.43 -13.58 -0.33
C VAL A 122 -11.31 -13.59 0.71
N PRO A 123 -11.07 -14.69 1.42
CA PRO A 123 -9.83 -14.88 2.17
C PRO A 123 -8.61 -14.80 1.23
N LEU A 124 -7.58 -14.08 1.64
CA LEU A 124 -6.38 -13.89 0.83
C LEU A 124 -5.32 -14.95 1.19
N LYS A 125 -4.61 -15.46 0.18
CA LYS A 125 -3.49 -16.38 0.36
C LYS A 125 -2.21 -15.57 0.63
N VAL A 126 -2.01 -15.18 1.87
CA VAL A 126 -0.88 -14.36 2.33
C VAL A 126 -0.24 -15.00 3.56
N ALA A 127 1.01 -14.62 3.89
CA ALA A 127 1.76 -15.18 5.00
C ALA A 127 1.24 -14.72 6.37
N GLY A 128 0.57 -13.56 6.46
CA GLY A 128 0.09 -13.03 7.74
C GLY A 128 -0.77 -11.78 7.58
N ALA A 129 -1.02 -11.10 8.69
CA ALA A 129 -1.92 -9.94 8.79
C ALA A 129 -1.17 -8.63 8.52
N TYR A 130 -0.77 -8.39 7.27
CA TYR A 130 -0.10 -7.15 6.88
C TYR A 130 -0.98 -5.91 7.16
N HIS A 131 -0.31 -4.81 7.48
CA HIS A 131 -0.95 -3.51 7.75
C HIS A 131 -1.96 -3.58 8.91
N SER A 132 -1.67 -4.39 9.92
CA SER A 132 -2.44 -4.53 11.15
C SER A 132 -1.57 -4.32 12.39
N ARG A 133 -2.21 -4.26 13.55
CA ARG A 133 -1.52 -4.25 14.86
C ARG A 133 -0.56 -5.42 15.07
N LEU A 134 -0.77 -6.57 14.39
CA LEU A 134 0.12 -7.72 14.47
C LEU A 134 1.50 -7.49 13.84
N MET A 135 1.64 -6.47 13.00
CA MET A 135 2.92 -6.05 12.42
C MET A 135 3.71 -5.10 13.33
N LYS A 136 3.22 -4.79 14.55
CA LYS A 136 3.91 -3.88 15.48
C LYS A 136 5.38 -4.26 15.75
N PRO A 137 5.73 -5.53 15.99
CA PRO A 137 7.13 -5.91 16.19
C PRO A 137 8.02 -5.56 14.98
N ALA A 138 7.49 -5.78 13.75
CA ALA A 138 8.21 -5.42 12.53
C ALA A 138 8.37 -3.91 12.40
N ARG A 139 7.36 -3.12 12.74
CA ARG A 139 7.41 -1.66 12.72
C ARG A 139 8.48 -1.13 13.68
N ASP A 140 8.51 -1.62 14.92
CA ASP A 140 9.41 -1.12 15.97
C ASP A 140 10.89 -1.42 15.61
N GLU A 141 11.18 -2.56 15.00
CA GLU A 141 12.53 -2.87 14.51
C GLU A 141 12.88 -2.12 13.20
N PHE A 142 11.91 -1.94 12.32
CA PHE A 142 12.10 -1.16 11.09
C PHE A 142 12.39 0.32 11.38
N GLU A 143 11.77 0.89 12.40
CA GLU A 143 12.04 2.25 12.88
C GLU A 143 13.52 2.42 13.26
N LYS A 144 14.09 1.47 14.01
CA LYS A 144 15.51 1.48 14.38
C LYS A 144 16.42 1.36 13.15
N PHE A 145 16.07 0.47 12.24
CA PHE A 145 16.86 0.23 11.03
C PHE A 145 16.88 1.46 10.11
N ILE A 146 15.74 2.11 9.89
CA ILE A 146 15.63 3.22 8.95
C ILE A 146 16.20 4.54 9.52
N ALA A 147 16.43 4.62 10.83
CA ALA A 147 16.92 5.82 11.53
C ALA A 147 18.20 6.37 10.93
N ASP A 148 19.17 5.49 10.65
CA ASP A 148 20.51 5.87 10.15
C ASP A 148 20.57 6.07 8.63
N ILE A 149 19.49 5.77 7.90
CA ILE A 149 19.47 5.97 6.45
C ILE A 149 19.19 7.44 6.15
N LYS A 150 20.02 8.02 5.29
CA LYS A 150 19.85 9.41 4.87
C LYS A 150 18.69 9.54 3.90
N PHE A 151 17.72 10.39 4.24
CA PHE A 151 16.62 10.79 3.37
C PHE A 151 16.84 12.22 2.85
N SER A 152 16.31 12.47 1.68
CA SER A 152 16.31 13.79 1.02
C SER A 152 14.90 14.12 0.54
N THR A 153 14.65 15.40 0.30
CA THR A 153 13.40 15.86 -0.33
C THR A 153 13.23 15.19 -1.70
N PRO A 154 12.09 14.57 -1.99
CA PRO A 154 11.81 13.94 -3.28
C PRO A 154 11.83 14.96 -4.42
N LYS A 155 12.34 14.55 -5.60
CA LYS A 155 12.41 15.39 -6.81
C LYS A 155 11.09 15.48 -7.57
N VAL A 156 10.16 14.54 -7.31
CA VAL A 156 8.79 14.50 -7.81
C VAL A 156 7.85 14.26 -6.64
N LYS A 157 6.59 14.61 -6.78
CA LYS A 157 5.62 14.43 -5.68
C LYS A 157 5.43 12.96 -5.36
N VAL A 158 5.47 12.61 -4.07
CA VAL A 158 5.17 11.27 -3.56
C VAL A 158 4.04 11.37 -2.55
N PHE A 159 3.08 10.44 -2.63
CA PHE A 159 1.92 10.39 -1.74
C PHE A 159 2.05 9.18 -0.81
N THR A 160 1.96 9.43 0.50
CA THR A 160 2.09 8.37 1.50
C THR A 160 0.82 7.55 1.63
N ASN A 161 0.98 6.23 1.77
CA ASN A 161 -0.14 5.32 1.99
C ASN A 161 -0.87 5.56 3.32
N VAL A 162 -0.23 6.15 4.31
CA VAL A 162 -0.81 6.40 5.64
C VAL A 162 -1.88 7.49 5.59
N SER A 163 -1.63 8.59 4.89
CA SER A 163 -2.56 9.72 4.81
C SER A 163 -3.25 9.86 3.46
N GLY A 164 -2.72 9.27 2.39
CA GLY A 164 -3.14 9.54 1.02
C GLY A 164 -2.72 10.92 0.50
N ALA A 165 -1.91 11.65 1.25
CA ALA A 165 -1.48 13.01 0.93
C ALA A 165 0.00 13.07 0.54
N GLU A 166 0.39 14.15 -0.14
CA GLU A 166 1.78 14.44 -0.48
C GLU A 166 2.62 14.61 0.79
N VAL A 167 3.83 14.05 0.78
CA VAL A 167 4.84 14.26 1.81
C VAL A 167 6.17 14.57 1.14
N SER A 168 6.86 15.62 1.61
CA SER A 168 8.12 16.09 1.04
C SER A 168 9.23 16.27 2.07
N ASP A 169 8.89 16.45 3.34
CA ASP A 169 9.87 16.54 4.42
C ASP A 169 10.50 15.16 4.69
N PRO A 170 11.84 15.05 4.68
CA PRO A 170 12.54 13.77 4.86
C PRO A 170 12.22 13.05 6.17
N ASP A 171 12.03 13.77 7.27
CA ASP A 171 11.73 13.18 8.57
C ASP A 171 10.28 12.70 8.63
N GLU A 172 9.36 13.44 8.04
CA GLU A 172 7.96 13.02 7.93
C GLU A 172 7.80 11.82 6.99
N ILE A 173 8.57 11.75 5.89
CA ILE A 173 8.62 10.56 5.02
C ILE A 173 9.07 9.34 5.82
N LYS A 174 10.16 9.48 6.60
CA LYS A 174 10.70 8.39 7.42
C LYS A 174 9.67 7.90 8.43
N LYS A 175 9.02 8.81 9.16
CA LYS A 175 7.92 8.48 10.11
C LYS A 175 6.75 7.79 9.41
N SER A 176 6.36 8.28 8.23
CA SER A 176 5.27 7.71 7.46
C SER A 176 5.57 6.28 6.99
N LEU A 177 6.77 6.01 6.48
CA LEU A 177 7.18 4.66 6.06
C LEU A 177 7.22 3.67 7.24
N VAL A 178 7.61 4.13 8.43
CA VAL A 178 7.53 3.32 9.66
C VAL A 178 6.07 3.03 10.02
N ALA A 179 5.23 4.06 10.06
CA ALA A 179 3.82 3.92 10.38
C ALA A 179 3.06 3.05 9.38
N GLN A 180 3.44 3.07 8.09
CA GLN A 180 2.81 2.30 7.01
C GLN A 180 2.72 0.80 7.34
N ILE A 181 3.69 0.24 8.06
CA ILE A 181 3.75 -1.20 8.38
C ILE A 181 2.53 -1.67 9.16
N THR A 182 1.96 -0.79 10.01
CA THR A 182 0.80 -1.09 10.86
C THR A 182 -0.44 -0.27 10.52
N SER A 183 -0.39 0.55 9.46
CA SER A 183 -1.48 1.47 9.10
C SER A 183 -2.21 1.02 7.85
N THR A 184 -3.46 1.45 7.72
CA THR A 184 -4.26 1.27 6.50
C THR A 184 -3.56 1.89 5.29
N VAL A 185 -3.42 1.14 4.21
CA VAL A 185 -2.97 1.61 2.90
C VAL A 185 -4.12 2.34 2.21
N ARG A 186 -4.05 3.65 2.12
CA ARG A 186 -5.06 4.54 1.53
C ARG A 186 -4.83 4.72 0.03
N TRP A 187 -4.82 3.60 -0.72
CA TRP A 187 -4.49 3.61 -2.14
C TRP A 187 -5.43 4.46 -2.98
N THR A 188 -6.74 4.40 -2.69
CA THR A 188 -7.75 5.25 -3.36
C THR A 188 -7.40 6.74 -3.24
N ASP A 189 -6.97 7.17 -2.05
CA ASP A 189 -6.66 8.57 -1.78
C ASP A 189 -5.35 8.97 -2.47
N CYS A 190 -4.33 8.12 -2.47
CA CYS A 190 -3.08 8.35 -3.22
C CYS A 190 -3.35 8.53 -4.72
N MET A 191 -4.18 7.67 -5.33
CA MET A 191 -4.54 7.76 -6.74
C MET A 191 -5.30 9.05 -7.07
N ARG A 192 -6.27 9.43 -6.22
CA ARG A 192 -7.03 10.67 -6.38
C ARG A 192 -6.15 11.90 -6.26
N ALA A 193 -5.26 11.92 -5.26
CA ALA A 193 -4.33 13.02 -5.05
C ALA A 193 -3.35 13.17 -6.23
N ALA A 194 -2.81 12.08 -6.75
CA ALA A 194 -1.94 12.11 -7.93
C ALA A 194 -2.70 12.54 -9.19
N ALA A 195 -3.94 12.11 -9.37
CA ALA A 195 -4.79 12.51 -10.49
C ALA A 195 -5.14 14.01 -10.44
N ALA A 196 -5.36 14.56 -9.25
CA ALA A 196 -5.67 15.98 -9.04
C ALA A 196 -4.52 16.93 -9.46
N LEU A 197 -3.32 16.42 -9.73
CA LEU A 197 -2.21 17.18 -10.32
C LEU A 197 -2.39 17.46 -11.82
N GLY A 198 -3.46 16.98 -12.44
CA GLY A 198 -3.65 17.05 -13.89
C GLY A 198 -2.85 15.99 -14.65
N THR A 199 -2.52 14.86 -14.00
CA THR A 199 -1.76 13.77 -14.61
C THR A 199 -2.57 13.14 -15.75
N GLU A 200 -2.05 13.23 -16.99
CA GLU A 200 -2.72 12.70 -18.19
C GLU A 200 -2.54 11.19 -18.34
N GLN A 201 -1.39 10.67 -17.92
CA GLN A 201 -1.00 9.28 -18.10
C GLN A 201 -0.31 8.72 -16.88
N PHE A 202 -0.72 7.53 -16.43
CA PHE A 202 -0.03 6.73 -15.44
C PHE A 202 0.63 5.51 -16.09
N TYR A 203 1.76 5.08 -15.56
CA TYR A 203 2.42 3.83 -15.91
C TYR A 203 2.48 2.92 -14.69
N GLU A 204 1.90 1.71 -14.79
CA GLU A 204 2.03 0.68 -13.79
C GLU A 204 3.34 -0.09 -14.00
N CYS A 205 4.35 0.21 -13.18
CA CYS A 205 5.70 -0.32 -13.32
C CYS A 205 5.85 -1.60 -12.49
N GLY A 206 5.19 -2.68 -12.90
CA GLY A 206 5.21 -3.96 -12.20
C GLY A 206 4.67 -5.11 -13.05
N PRO A 207 4.67 -6.34 -12.54
CA PRO A 207 4.06 -7.47 -13.25
C PRO A 207 2.53 -7.40 -13.13
N GLY A 208 1.85 -7.55 -14.27
CA GLY A 208 0.38 -7.54 -14.34
C GLY A 208 -0.21 -6.14 -14.45
N ALA A 209 -1.53 -6.05 -14.26
CA ALA A 209 -2.35 -4.85 -14.45
C ALA A 209 -3.34 -4.63 -13.29
N ILE A 210 -2.91 -4.92 -12.05
CA ILE A 210 -3.78 -4.88 -10.87
C ILE A 210 -4.11 -3.45 -10.49
N LEU A 211 -3.11 -2.56 -10.49
CA LEU A 211 -3.29 -1.16 -10.12
C LEU A 211 -4.10 -0.42 -11.19
N GLY A 212 -3.87 -0.72 -12.48
CA GLY A 212 -4.68 -0.22 -13.58
C GLY A 212 -6.16 -0.63 -13.47
N GLY A 213 -6.42 -1.87 -13.05
CA GLY A 213 -7.77 -2.33 -12.75
C GLY A 213 -8.43 -1.60 -11.59
N MET A 214 -7.68 -1.30 -10.52
CA MET A 214 -8.15 -0.49 -9.39
C MET A 214 -8.39 0.96 -9.80
N ALA A 215 -7.48 1.55 -10.57
CA ALA A 215 -7.58 2.93 -11.05
C ALA A 215 -8.89 3.16 -11.82
N LYS A 216 -9.26 2.28 -12.75
CA LYS A 216 -10.53 2.35 -13.49
C LYS A 216 -11.78 2.29 -12.60
N ARG A 217 -11.67 1.69 -11.42
CA ARG A 217 -12.76 1.65 -10.42
C ARG A 217 -12.78 2.90 -9.55
N ILE A 218 -11.63 3.56 -9.37
CA ILE A 218 -11.52 4.84 -8.65
C ILE A 218 -12.09 5.96 -9.53
N ASP A 219 -11.63 6.03 -10.78
CA ASP A 219 -12.14 6.95 -11.79
C ASP A 219 -11.90 6.36 -13.19
N LYS A 220 -12.97 6.27 -13.99
CA LYS A 220 -12.92 5.73 -15.37
C LYS A 220 -12.08 6.58 -16.33
N ALA A 221 -11.89 7.85 -16.01
CA ALA A 221 -11.07 8.77 -16.80
C ALA A 221 -9.57 8.54 -16.63
N LEU A 222 -9.14 7.81 -15.59
CA LEU A 222 -7.72 7.53 -15.34
C LEU A 222 -7.15 6.64 -16.44
N ASN A 223 -6.13 7.16 -17.13
CA ASN A 223 -5.42 6.46 -18.19
C ASN A 223 -4.17 5.77 -17.59
N VAL A 224 -4.23 4.46 -17.41
CA VAL A 224 -3.12 3.66 -16.87
C VAL A 224 -2.66 2.66 -17.91
N LYS A 225 -1.38 2.70 -18.26
CA LYS A 225 -0.67 1.70 -19.06
C LYS A 225 0.06 0.74 -18.14
N SER A 226 -0.15 -0.55 -18.33
CA SER A 226 0.49 -1.65 -17.60
C SER A 226 1.35 -2.47 -18.53
#